data_810b4a5bf94709ca88cc7604fec288eb
#
_entry.id   810b4a5bf94709ca88cc7604fec288eb
#
_cell.length_a   1.000
_cell.length_b   1.000
_cell.length_c   1.000
_cell.angle_alpha   90.00
_cell.angle_beta   90.00
_cell.angle_gamma   90.00
#
_symmetry.space_group_name_H-M   'P 1'
#
loop_
_entity.id
_entity.type
_entity.pdbx_description
1 polymer ?
#
loop_
_entity_poly.entity_id
_entity_poly.type
_entity_poly.pdbx_seq_one_letter_code
_entity_poly.pdbx_strand_id
1 'polypeptide(L)'
;MTTTIRPATSADTAGNTADRPAFKVADLGLAEWGRKEIRLAEHEMPGLMALRAEYRSTRPLDGAKIMGSLHMTVQTAVLIETLVELGAEVRWVSCNIFSTQDHAAAAVAVGPDGTKEDPRGIAVFAWKGESLEEYWWCTEQALMWPDGFGPNLLLDDGGDATLLVHRGAEYERAGAIPAFDDANEPEEWGVILQLLRAQARANPGRWTRVAAGLRGVSEETTTGVHRLYEMMRNGTLLFPAINVNDSVTKSKFDNIYGCRHSVIDGLNRASDVMLSGKVAVVCGYGEVGKGCAQALRGQGARVVVTEIDPICALQATMEGFQVATVDDVVSTADVFITATGNKDVITVAQMARMKDKAIVGNIGHFDNEIDMAGLKKYPGIRTVNIKPQYDEWIFPDGHSVLVLAEGRLLNLGCATGHPSFVMSASFSNQVLAQIELHLHAGRYEKKVYTLPKHLDEKVARLHLGKLGARLTQLTPDQASYIGVASDGPYKPEHYRY
;
A
#
# COMPACT_ATOMS: atom_id res chain seq x y z
N MET A 1 22.86 -19.68 -18.84
CA MET A 1 24.07 -18.96 -18.47
C MET A 1 23.72 -18.13 -17.25
N THR A 2 24.21 -18.53 -16.11
CA THR A 2 23.93 -17.94 -14.80
C THR A 2 24.76 -16.67 -14.67
N THR A 3 24.15 -15.52 -14.82
CA THR A 3 24.83 -14.23 -14.57
C THR A 3 24.80 -14.00 -13.06
N THR A 4 25.94 -14.20 -12.44
CA THR A 4 26.19 -13.94 -11.03
C THR A 4 26.11 -12.43 -10.79
N ILE A 5 25.06 -11.98 -10.10
CA ILE A 5 24.93 -10.59 -9.62
C ILE A 5 25.95 -10.41 -8.49
N ARG A 6 26.91 -9.51 -8.67
CA ARG A 6 27.80 -9.07 -7.60
C ARG A 6 26.99 -8.19 -6.64
N PRO A 7 27.07 -8.37 -5.32
CA PRO A 7 26.52 -7.41 -4.38
C PRO A 7 27.23 -6.06 -4.55
N ALA A 8 26.45 -4.98 -4.55
CA ALA A 8 26.96 -3.62 -4.61
C ALA A 8 27.83 -3.37 -3.37
N THR A 9 29.07 -2.98 -3.59
CA THR A 9 29.99 -2.61 -2.50
C THR A 9 29.54 -1.29 -1.90
N SER A 10 29.61 -1.16 -0.58
CA SER A 10 29.17 -0.05 0.27
C SER A 10 29.89 1.32 0.03
N ALA A 11 30.41 1.57 -1.16
CA ALA A 11 31.20 2.77 -1.48
C ALA A 11 30.51 3.77 -2.43
N ASP A 12 29.34 3.44 -3.04
CA ASP A 12 28.75 4.29 -4.10
C ASP A 12 27.61 5.23 -3.62
N THR A 13 27.51 5.55 -2.34
CA THR A 13 26.39 6.34 -1.78
C THR A 13 26.65 7.86 -1.69
N ALA A 14 27.69 8.38 -2.28
CA ALA A 14 28.01 9.82 -2.28
C ALA A 14 28.17 10.38 -3.71
N GLY A 15 27.18 10.13 -4.58
CA GLY A 15 27.17 10.63 -5.96
C GLY A 15 26.58 12.04 -6.08
N ASN A 16 27.25 12.88 -6.82
CA ASN A 16 26.81 14.16 -7.37
C ASN A 16 25.50 13.93 -8.18
N THR A 17 24.60 14.92 -8.28
CA THR A 17 23.33 14.81 -9.04
C THR A 17 23.50 14.37 -10.50
N ALA A 18 24.69 14.50 -11.07
CA ALA A 18 25.05 14.06 -12.43
C ALA A 18 25.16 12.53 -12.60
N ASP A 19 25.27 11.75 -11.52
CA ASP A 19 25.48 10.28 -11.55
C ASP A 19 24.24 9.47 -11.13
N ARG A 20 23.09 10.11 -10.94
CA ARG A 20 21.87 9.41 -10.54
C ARG A 20 21.22 8.70 -11.74
N PRO A 21 20.81 7.42 -11.62
CA PRO A 21 20.12 6.73 -12.69
C PRO A 21 18.77 7.39 -12.97
N ALA A 22 18.36 7.39 -14.24
CA ALA A 22 17.05 7.90 -14.65
C ALA A 22 15.91 7.05 -14.09
N PHE A 23 16.13 5.74 -13.96
CA PHE A 23 15.24 4.73 -13.37
C PHE A 23 16.05 3.50 -12.95
N LYS A 24 15.45 2.58 -12.17
CA LYS A 24 16.01 1.26 -11.88
C LYS A 24 14.90 0.24 -11.70
N VAL A 25 14.86 -0.75 -12.59
CA VAL A 25 13.91 -1.88 -12.57
C VAL A 25 14.66 -3.19 -12.78
N ALA A 26 14.03 -4.33 -12.52
CA ALA A 26 14.67 -5.64 -12.61
C ALA A 26 15.13 -5.99 -14.03
N ASP A 27 14.26 -5.89 -15.02
CA ASP A 27 14.53 -6.27 -16.41
C ASP A 27 13.60 -5.54 -17.39
N LEU A 28 14.16 -4.67 -18.22
CA LEU A 28 13.41 -3.96 -19.27
C LEU A 28 12.85 -4.92 -20.35
N GLY A 29 13.38 -6.11 -20.48
CA GLY A 29 12.87 -7.14 -21.40
C GLY A 29 11.44 -7.59 -21.10
N LEU A 30 10.94 -7.33 -19.90
CA LEU A 30 9.57 -7.65 -19.48
C LEU A 30 8.53 -6.60 -19.92
N ALA A 31 8.95 -5.49 -20.50
CA ALA A 31 8.09 -4.34 -20.81
C ALA A 31 6.94 -4.69 -21.77
N GLU A 32 7.18 -5.52 -22.78
CA GLU A 32 6.14 -5.91 -23.73
C GLU A 32 5.02 -6.71 -23.05
N TRP A 33 5.38 -7.63 -22.15
CA TRP A 33 4.40 -8.36 -21.34
C TRP A 33 3.61 -7.39 -20.44
N GLY A 34 4.32 -6.53 -19.68
CA GLY A 34 3.67 -5.54 -18.82
C GLY A 34 2.71 -4.64 -19.58
N ARG A 35 3.07 -4.19 -20.78
CA ARG A 35 2.19 -3.36 -21.62
C ARG A 35 0.89 -4.08 -22.01
N LYS A 36 0.93 -5.38 -22.26
CA LYS A 36 -0.27 -6.18 -22.55
C LYS A 36 -1.19 -6.24 -21.33
N GLU A 37 -0.66 -6.47 -20.14
CA GLU A 37 -1.45 -6.52 -18.91
C GLU A 37 -2.00 -5.14 -18.51
N ILE A 38 -1.24 -4.05 -18.69
CA ILE A 38 -1.71 -2.68 -18.46
C ILE A 38 -2.94 -2.39 -19.32
N ARG A 39 -2.94 -2.77 -20.62
CA ARG A 39 -4.12 -2.59 -21.49
C ARG A 39 -5.35 -3.37 -21.02
N LEU A 40 -5.16 -4.57 -20.46
CA LEU A 40 -6.26 -5.33 -19.87
C LEU A 40 -6.76 -4.66 -18.58
N ALA A 41 -5.86 -4.16 -17.74
CA ALA A 41 -6.23 -3.42 -16.53
C ALA A 41 -7.00 -2.14 -16.85
N GLU A 42 -6.60 -1.37 -17.86
CA GLU A 42 -7.35 -0.18 -18.33
C GLU A 42 -8.82 -0.52 -18.66
N HIS A 43 -9.07 -1.66 -19.31
CA HIS A 43 -10.43 -2.11 -19.59
C HIS A 43 -11.25 -2.35 -18.32
N GLU A 44 -10.62 -2.81 -17.25
CA GLU A 44 -11.25 -3.13 -15.96
C GLU A 44 -11.23 -1.95 -14.96
N MET A 45 -10.69 -0.77 -15.36
CA MET A 45 -10.57 0.41 -14.50
C MET A 45 -11.42 1.59 -15.02
N PRO A 46 -12.76 1.45 -15.08
CA PRO A 46 -13.63 2.39 -15.75
C PRO A 46 -13.63 3.80 -15.13
N GLY A 47 -13.51 3.91 -13.81
CA GLY A 47 -13.49 5.20 -13.12
C GLY A 47 -12.23 5.99 -13.48
N LEU A 48 -11.07 5.34 -13.42
CA LEU A 48 -9.79 5.98 -13.74
C LEU A 48 -9.72 6.38 -15.21
N MET A 49 -10.18 5.50 -16.12
CA MET A 49 -10.21 5.81 -17.56
C MET A 49 -11.21 6.94 -17.89
N ALA A 50 -12.33 7.03 -17.17
CA ALA A 50 -13.28 8.13 -17.33
C ALA A 50 -12.69 9.47 -16.86
N LEU A 51 -11.95 9.50 -15.73
CA LEU A 51 -11.23 10.71 -15.28
C LEU A 51 -10.15 11.12 -16.28
N ARG A 52 -9.41 10.15 -16.83
CA ARG A 52 -8.42 10.40 -17.87
C ARG A 52 -9.07 11.09 -19.08
N ALA A 53 -10.21 10.58 -19.56
CA ALA A 53 -10.94 11.16 -20.67
C ALA A 53 -11.51 12.55 -20.35
N GLU A 54 -12.07 12.76 -19.15
CA GLU A 54 -12.65 14.03 -18.71
C GLU A 54 -11.60 15.15 -18.63
N TYR A 55 -10.42 14.84 -18.06
CA TYR A 55 -9.41 15.86 -17.76
C TYR A 55 -8.28 15.98 -18.80
N ARG A 56 -8.22 15.11 -19.79
CA ARG A 56 -7.18 15.11 -20.84
C ARG A 56 -6.95 16.48 -21.48
N SER A 57 -8.02 17.21 -21.80
CA SER A 57 -7.92 18.51 -22.49
C SER A 57 -7.53 19.67 -21.58
N THR A 58 -7.90 19.59 -20.30
CA THR A 58 -7.66 20.66 -19.31
C THR A 58 -6.33 20.51 -18.58
N ARG A 59 -5.77 19.28 -18.54
CA ARG A 59 -4.50 18.94 -17.89
C ARG A 59 -4.35 19.59 -16.51
N PRO A 60 -5.23 19.27 -15.55
CA PRO A 60 -5.26 19.97 -14.24
C PRO A 60 -4.01 19.77 -13.40
N LEU A 61 -3.12 18.86 -13.77
CA LEU A 61 -1.86 18.58 -13.08
C LEU A 61 -0.63 19.19 -13.78
N ASP A 62 -0.82 20.09 -14.74
CA ASP A 62 0.31 20.80 -15.36
C ASP A 62 1.15 21.52 -14.29
N GLY A 63 2.47 21.24 -14.24
CA GLY A 63 3.40 21.74 -13.24
C GLY A 63 3.38 20.98 -11.90
N ALA A 64 2.58 19.92 -11.76
CA ALA A 64 2.68 19.00 -10.66
C ALA A 64 3.91 18.10 -10.82
N LYS A 65 4.75 18.01 -9.77
CA LYS A 65 5.82 17.03 -9.62
C LYS A 65 5.40 16.05 -8.52
N ILE A 66 4.94 14.87 -8.93
CA ILE A 66 4.38 13.86 -8.04
C ILE A 66 5.43 12.77 -7.78
N MET A 67 5.82 12.59 -6.52
CA MET A 67 6.52 11.39 -6.09
C MET A 67 5.48 10.41 -5.55
N GLY A 68 5.37 9.23 -6.18
CA GLY A 68 4.52 8.15 -5.73
C GLY A 68 5.31 7.06 -5.01
N SER A 69 4.83 6.65 -3.84
CA SER A 69 5.31 5.53 -3.04
C SER A 69 4.13 4.60 -2.77
N LEU A 70 3.83 3.74 -3.74
CA LEU A 70 2.71 2.80 -3.69
C LEU A 70 3.06 1.56 -4.53
N HIS A 71 2.56 0.40 -4.14
CA HIS A 71 2.83 -0.90 -4.76
C HIS A 71 2.92 -0.81 -6.29
N MET A 72 4.08 -1.15 -6.88
CA MET A 72 4.31 -1.03 -8.33
C MET A 72 3.67 -2.21 -9.07
N THR A 73 2.34 -2.19 -9.17
CA THR A 73 1.53 -3.20 -9.85
C THR A 73 1.07 -2.74 -11.23
N VAL A 74 0.45 -3.64 -11.99
CA VAL A 74 -0.19 -3.31 -13.28
C VAL A 74 -1.24 -2.22 -13.12
N GLN A 75 -2.03 -2.25 -12.05
CA GLN A 75 -3.05 -1.24 -11.74
C GLN A 75 -2.41 0.12 -11.45
N THR A 76 -1.30 0.11 -10.73
CA THR A 76 -0.52 1.32 -10.43
C THR A 76 0.08 1.93 -11.69
N ALA A 77 0.48 1.10 -12.65
CA ALA A 77 0.92 1.60 -13.96
C ALA A 77 -0.18 2.43 -14.65
N VAL A 78 -1.44 1.99 -14.59
CA VAL A 78 -2.58 2.77 -15.13
C VAL A 78 -2.76 4.09 -14.38
N LEU A 79 -2.59 4.11 -13.06
CA LEU A 79 -2.61 5.35 -12.25
C LEU A 79 -1.50 6.30 -12.69
N ILE A 80 -0.27 5.83 -12.76
CA ILE A 80 0.92 6.63 -13.15
C ILE A 80 0.69 7.26 -14.53
N GLU A 81 0.29 6.47 -15.53
CA GLU A 81 0.04 6.97 -16.88
C GLU A 81 -1.14 7.93 -16.91
N THR A 82 -2.14 7.77 -16.05
CA THR A 82 -3.24 8.74 -15.90
C THR A 82 -2.72 10.07 -15.36
N LEU A 83 -1.92 10.07 -14.29
CA LEU A 83 -1.35 11.30 -13.73
C LEU A 83 -0.49 12.06 -14.75
N VAL A 84 0.30 11.34 -15.54
CA VAL A 84 1.14 11.92 -16.61
C VAL A 84 0.26 12.51 -17.74
N GLU A 85 -0.77 11.80 -18.16
CA GLU A 85 -1.70 12.31 -19.20
C GLU A 85 -2.45 13.55 -18.73
N LEU A 86 -2.70 13.67 -17.42
CA LEU A 86 -3.30 14.86 -16.81
C LEU A 86 -2.30 16.01 -16.56
N GLY A 87 -1.03 15.85 -16.94
CA GLY A 87 -0.02 16.91 -16.94
C GLY A 87 1.10 16.76 -15.92
N ALA A 88 1.05 15.78 -15.03
CA ALA A 88 2.06 15.64 -14.00
C ALA A 88 3.40 15.11 -14.54
N GLU A 89 4.49 15.56 -13.93
CA GLU A 89 5.79 14.90 -13.95
C GLU A 89 5.84 13.93 -12.78
N VAL A 90 6.13 12.65 -13.03
CA VAL A 90 5.99 11.57 -12.04
C VAL A 90 7.31 10.84 -11.84
N ARG A 91 7.61 10.49 -10.57
CA ARG A 91 8.64 9.51 -10.17
C ARG A 91 8.00 8.52 -9.21
N TRP A 92 8.38 7.24 -9.29
CA TRP A 92 7.67 6.19 -8.57
C TRP A 92 8.57 5.18 -7.89
N VAL A 93 8.15 4.71 -6.71
CA VAL A 93 8.72 3.57 -6.00
C VAL A 93 7.60 2.64 -5.51
N SER A 94 7.95 1.41 -5.15
CA SER A 94 7.04 0.55 -4.40
C SER A 94 7.09 0.87 -2.91
N CYS A 95 5.99 0.67 -2.19
CA CYS A 95 5.91 0.82 -0.73
C CYS A 95 6.10 -0.51 0.01
N ASN A 96 6.57 -1.56 -0.66
CA ASN A 96 6.84 -2.87 -0.07
C ASN A 96 7.82 -3.67 -0.94
N ILE A 97 8.80 -4.31 -0.31
CA ILE A 97 9.89 -5.04 -0.98
C ILE A 97 9.44 -6.25 -1.82
N PHE A 98 8.25 -6.79 -1.59
CA PHE A 98 7.74 -7.98 -2.31
C PHE A 98 6.56 -7.69 -3.24
N SER A 99 6.06 -6.46 -3.30
CA SER A 99 4.81 -6.15 -4.00
C SER A 99 4.98 -5.73 -5.46
N THR A 100 6.19 -5.40 -5.89
CA THR A 100 6.44 -5.00 -7.29
C THR A 100 6.14 -6.14 -8.26
N GLN A 101 5.44 -5.80 -9.34
CA GLN A 101 5.32 -6.62 -10.55
C GLN A 101 6.36 -6.13 -11.56
N ASP A 102 7.45 -6.86 -11.73
CA ASP A 102 8.61 -6.42 -12.51
C ASP A 102 8.27 -6.07 -13.95
N HIS A 103 7.32 -6.77 -14.56
CA HIS A 103 6.82 -6.47 -15.90
C HIS A 103 6.03 -5.15 -15.97
N ALA A 104 5.32 -4.78 -14.91
CA ALA A 104 4.63 -3.49 -14.82
C ALA A 104 5.65 -2.35 -14.67
N ALA A 105 6.65 -2.52 -13.77
CA ALA A 105 7.74 -1.55 -13.59
C ALA A 105 8.52 -1.33 -14.90
N ALA A 106 8.87 -2.41 -15.59
CA ALA A 106 9.53 -2.35 -16.89
C ALA A 106 8.71 -1.62 -17.95
N ALA A 107 7.39 -1.91 -18.05
CA ALA A 107 6.51 -1.28 -19.03
C ALA A 107 6.37 0.23 -18.80
N VAL A 108 6.30 0.66 -17.54
CA VAL A 108 6.23 2.09 -17.17
C VAL A 108 7.56 2.79 -17.45
N ALA A 109 8.70 2.16 -17.14
CA ALA A 109 10.02 2.72 -17.40
C ALA A 109 10.33 2.83 -18.90
N VAL A 110 9.92 1.83 -19.70
CA VAL A 110 10.05 1.89 -21.17
C VAL A 110 9.08 2.91 -21.76
N GLY A 111 7.86 2.99 -21.25
CA GLY A 111 6.81 3.86 -21.76
C GLY A 111 6.09 3.30 -22.98
N PRO A 112 4.93 3.89 -23.37
CA PRO A 112 4.13 3.42 -24.51
C PRO A 112 4.82 3.60 -25.86
N ASP A 113 5.70 4.59 -26.00
CA ASP A 113 6.38 4.98 -27.25
C ASP A 113 7.89 4.66 -27.23
N GLY A 114 8.39 4.02 -26.15
CA GLY A 114 9.78 3.64 -25.98
C GLY A 114 10.08 2.21 -26.37
N THR A 115 11.35 1.85 -26.34
CA THR A 115 11.85 0.48 -26.44
C THR A 115 12.80 0.18 -25.29
N LYS A 116 13.17 -1.08 -25.09
CA LYS A 116 14.13 -1.43 -24.04
C LYS A 116 15.54 -0.82 -24.29
N GLU A 117 15.87 -0.52 -25.56
CA GLU A 117 17.11 0.14 -25.97
C GLU A 117 17.05 1.65 -25.88
N ASP A 118 15.83 2.24 -25.98
CA ASP A 118 15.57 3.69 -25.88
C ASP A 118 14.33 3.90 -25.00
N PRO A 119 14.44 3.71 -23.67
CA PRO A 119 13.33 3.92 -22.74
C PRO A 119 12.90 5.40 -22.71
N ARG A 120 11.60 5.66 -22.83
CA ARG A 120 10.99 7.00 -22.87
C ARG A 120 9.86 7.18 -21.87
N GLY A 121 9.78 6.27 -20.91
CA GLY A 121 8.72 6.28 -19.92
C GLY A 121 9.01 7.11 -18.67
N ILE A 122 8.48 6.67 -17.56
CA ILE A 122 8.50 7.36 -16.28
C ILE A 122 9.61 6.78 -15.41
N ALA A 123 10.21 7.61 -14.56
CA ALA A 123 11.25 7.22 -13.63
C ALA A 123 10.68 6.32 -12.53
N VAL A 124 10.85 5.01 -12.68
CA VAL A 124 10.47 3.98 -11.70
C VAL A 124 11.72 3.41 -11.05
N PHE A 125 11.70 3.30 -9.73
CA PHE A 125 12.73 2.63 -8.93
C PHE A 125 12.05 1.55 -8.11
N ALA A 126 11.88 0.36 -8.67
CA ALA A 126 11.20 -0.74 -8.01
C ALA A 126 11.50 -2.08 -8.69
N TRP A 127 11.69 -3.13 -7.88
CA TRP A 127 11.72 -4.54 -8.29
C TRP A 127 11.26 -5.45 -7.16
N LYS A 128 10.82 -6.65 -7.49
CA LYS A 128 10.40 -7.61 -6.48
C LYS A 128 11.62 -8.23 -5.79
N GLY A 129 11.63 -8.19 -4.47
CA GLY A 129 12.72 -8.75 -3.65
C GLY A 129 13.85 -7.76 -3.39
N GLU A 130 13.55 -6.47 -3.29
CA GLU A 130 14.48 -5.46 -2.77
C GLU A 130 14.96 -5.83 -1.38
N SER A 131 16.21 -5.51 -1.04
CA SER A 131 16.64 -5.43 0.37
C SER A 131 16.07 -4.17 1.03
N LEU A 132 16.15 -4.08 2.37
CA LEU A 132 15.74 -2.85 3.05
C LEU A 132 16.56 -1.63 2.64
N GLU A 133 17.87 -1.81 2.41
CA GLU A 133 18.74 -0.75 1.93
C GLU A 133 18.36 -0.30 0.50
N GLU A 134 18.04 -1.26 -0.38
CA GLU A 134 17.59 -0.97 -1.75
C GLU A 134 16.24 -0.24 -1.75
N TYR A 135 15.30 -0.66 -0.92
CA TYR A 135 13.99 -0.03 -0.75
C TYR A 135 14.10 1.45 -0.34
N TRP A 136 14.88 1.74 0.70
CA TRP A 136 15.07 3.11 1.17
C TRP A 136 15.93 3.96 0.21
N TRP A 137 16.86 3.33 -0.49
CA TRP A 137 17.58 3.98 -1.60
C TRP A 137 16.62 4.35 -2.73
N CYS A 138 15.71 3.46 -3.15
CA CYS A 138 14.70 3.76 -4.17
C CYS A 138 13.83 4.94 -3.77
N THR A 139 13.35 4.96 -2.53
CA THR A 139 12.54 6.07 -1.98
C THR A 139 13.31 7.39 -2.04
N GLU A 140 14.59 7.40 -1.68
CA GLU A 140 15.45 8.57 -1.78
C GLU A 140 15.66 9.02 -3.23
N GLN A 141 15.86 8.09 -4.16
CA GLN A 141 16.01 8.41 -5.58
C GLN A 141 14.76 9.07 -6.16
N ALA A 142 13.58 8.59 -5.84
CA ALA A 142 12.34 9.14 -6.35
C ALA A 142 11.99 10.52 -5.75
N LEU A 143 12.47 10.83 -4.55
CA LEU A 143 12.32 12.15 -3.92
C LEU A 143 13.24 13.23 -4.52
N MET A 144 14.03 12.90 -5.54
CA MET A 144 14.96 13.86 -6.16
C MET A 144 14.74 13.95 -7.67
N TRP A 145 14.50 15.16 -8.14
CA TRP A 145 14.47 15.48 -9.56
C TRP A 145 15.87 15.85 -10.10
N PRO A 146 16.09 15.71 -11.42
CA PRO A 146 17.37 16.07 -12.05
C PRO A 146 17.76 17.54 -11.86
N ASP A 147 16.80 18.43 -11.66
CA ASP A 147 17.00 19.85 -11.39
C ASP A 147 17.47 20.15 -9.95
N GLY A 148 17.62 19.13 -9.11
CA GLY A 148 18.06 19.24 -7.71
C GLY A 148 16.96 19.64 -6.73
N PHE A 149 15.71 19.81 -7.21
CA PHE A 149 14.54 20.04 -6.38
C PHE A 149 13.81 18.72 -6.07
N GLY A 150 12.92 18.75 -5.09
CA GLY A 150 12.05 17.63 -4.76
C GLY A 150 10.68 17.71 -5.48
N PRO A 151 9.76 16.78 -5.15
CA PRO A 151 8.38 16.83 -5.58
C PRO A 151 7.66 18.03 -4.96
N ASN A 152 6.53 18.41 -5.56
CA ASN A 152 5.60 19.34 -4.92
C ASN A 152 4.32 18.64 -4.41
N LEU A 153 4.17 17.35 -4.70
CA LEU A 153 3.10 16.49 -4.18
C LEU A 153 3.66 15.09 -3.88
N LEU A 154 3.11 14.48 -2.83
CA LEU A 154 3.32 13.06 -2.53
C LEU A 154 2.02 12.28 -2.73
N LEU A 155 2.14 11.06 -3.25
CA LEU A 155 1.11 10.04 -3.25
C LEU A 155 1.70 8.85 -2.50
N ASP A 156 1.27 8.59 -1.27
CA ASP A 156 1.91 7.66 -0.35
C ASP A 156 0.96 6.52 0.05
N ASP A 157 1.55 5.39 0.39
CA ASP A 157 0.85 4.20 0.86
C ASP A 157 1.64 3.59 2.04
N GLY A 158 1.19 3.89 3.25
CA GLY A 158 1.87 3.55 4.50
C GLY A 158 2.69 4.69 5.10
N GLY A 159 2.89 5.78 4.34
CA GLY A 159 3.52 7.00 4.84
C GLY A 159 5.04 6.94 4.94
N ASP A 160 5.72 6.07 4.20
CA ASP A 160 7.18 5.92 4.30
C ASP A 160 7.93 7.08 3.62
N ALA A 161 7.48 7.52 2.44
CA ALA A 161 8.03 8.73 1.81
C ALA A 161 7.77 9.97 2.67
N THR A 162 6.58 10.09 3.22
CA THR A 162 6.19 11.14 4.17
C THR A 162 7.08 11.13 5.42
N LEU A 163 7.30 9.94 6.00
CA LEU A 163 8.17 9.75 7.18
C LEU A 163 9.60 10.22 6.89
N LEU A 164 10.17 9.80 5.75
CA LEU A 164 11.55 10.14 5.38
C LEU A 164 11.73 11.66 5.26
N VAL A 165 10.77 12.37 4.63
CA VAL A 165 10.80 13.84 4.53
C VAL A 165 10.67 14.49 5.90
N HIS A 166 9.75 14.04 6.76
CA HIS A 166 9.55 14.61 8.09
C HIS A 166 10.78 14.41 8.98
N ARG A 167 11.32 13.19 9.07
CA ARG A 167 12.50 12.88 9.88
C ARG A 167 13.74 13.57 9.36
N GLY A 168 13.92 13.61 8.04
CA GLY A 168 15.02 14.33 7.42
C GLY A 168 15.01 15.82 7.78
N ALA A 169 13.87 16.50 7.63
CA ALA A 169 13.71 17.91 7.98
C ALA A 169 13.82 18.17 9.50
N GLU A 170 13.34 17.25 10.33
CA GLU A 170 13.47 17.32 11.78
C GLU A 170 14.95 17.28 12.19
N TYR A 171 15.70 16.30 11.70
CA TYR A 171 17.10 16.11 12.08
C TYR A 171 18.02 17.19 11.50
N GLU A 172 17.71 17.71 10.32
CA GLU A 172 18.42 18.89 9.79
C GLU A 172 18.22 20.12 10.68
N ARG A 173 17.02 20.36 11.15
CA ARG A 173 16.72 21.47 12.09
C ARG A 173 17.37 21.28 13.47
N ALA A 174 17.42 20.05 13.95
CA ALA A 174 18.09 19.71 15.21
C ALA A 174 19.62 19.73 15.10
N GLY A 175 20.18 19.67 13.90
CA GLY A 175 21.62 19.58 13.64
C GLY A 175 22.25 18.26 14.08
N ALA A 176 21.42 17.26 14.41
CA ALA A 176 21.87 15.95 14.89
C ALA A 176 20.91 14.84 14.44
N ILE A 177 21.48 13.67 14.10
CA ILE A 177 20.71 12.45 13.81
C ILE A 177 20.97 11.46 14.93
N PRO A 178 19.93 10.90 15.60
CA PRO A 178 20.06 9.96 16.72
C PRO A 178 20.96 8.76 16.41
N ALA A 179 21.61 8.20 17.42
CA ALA A 179 22.26 6.89 17.29
C ALA A 179 21.18 5.80 17.16
N PHE A 180 21.51 4.74 16.44
CA PHE A 180 20.65 3.56 16.35
C PHE A 180 20.85 2.70 17.59
N ASP A 181 19.76 2.26 18.21
CA ASP A 181 19.72 1.32 19.34
C ASP A 181 19.27 -0.07 18.82
N ASP A 182 20.23 -0.91 18.44
CA ASP A 182 20.00 -2.24 17.86
C ASP A 182 19.34 -3.24 18.82
N ALA A 183 19.28 -2.92 20.12
CA ALA A 183 18.60 -3.74 21.11
C ALA A 183 17.08 -3.48 21.16
N ASN A 184 16.64 -2.25 20.86
CA ASN A 184 15.27 -1.81 21.08
C ASN A 184 14.57 -1.28 19.79
N GLU A 185 15.31 -1.00 18.73
CA GLU A 185 14.77 -0.45 17.49
C GLU A 185 14.79 -1.49 16.35
N PRO A 186 13.82 -1.48 15.43
CA PRO A 186 13.81 -2.36 14.26
C PRO A 186 15.03 -2.12 13.36
N GLU A 187 15.56 -3.17 12.73
CA GLU A 187 16.67 -3.11 11.77
C GLU A 187 16.44 -2.04 10.67
N GLU A 188 15.23 -1.97 10.16
CA GLU A 188 14.83 -0.99 9.14
C GLU A 188 15.08 0.45 9.58
N TRP A 189 14.86 0.76 10.87
CA TRP A 189 15.14 2.09 11.40
C TRP A 189 16.63 2.44 11.34
N GLY A 190 17.49 1.46 11.57
CA GLY A 190 18.94 1.60 11.38
C GLY A 190 19.32 1.99 9.96
N VAL A 191 18.68 1.36 8.95
CA VAL A 191 18.87 1.67 7.52
C VAL A 191 18.44 3.11 7.23
N ILE A 192 17.27 3.53 7.71
CA ILE A 192 16.77 4.91 7.56
C ILE A 192 17.76 5.92 8.14
N LEU A 193 18.23 5.71 9.37
CA LEU A 193 19.18 6.62 10.02
C LEU A 193 20.52 6.69 9.28
N GLN A 194 20.99 5.58 8.71
CA GLN A 194 22.22 5.56 7.89
C GLN A 194 22.03 6.38 6.62
N LEU A 195 20.91 6.19 5.91
CA LEU A 195 20.56 6.97 4.71
C LEU A 195 20.51 8.46 5.03
N LEU A 196 19.81 8.86 6.09
CA LEU A 196 19.68 10.26 6.49
C LEU A 196 21.05 10.88 6.84
N ARG A 197 21.95 10.13 7.52
CA ARG A 197 23.32 10.60 7.81
C ARG A 197 24.15 10.81 6.54
N ALA A 198 24.05 9.88 5.58
CA ALA A 198 24.74 9.99 4.31
C ALA A 198 24.27 11.24 3.54
N GLN A 199 22.95 11.44 3.49
CA GLN A 199 22.35 12.59 2.79
C GLN A 199 22.62 13.93 3.47
N ALA A 200 22.61 13.99 4.80
CA ALA A 200 22.94 15.21 5.54
C ALA A 200 24.40 15.69 5.27
N ARG A 201 25.32 14.76 5.00
CA ARG A 201 26.71 15.08 4.63
C ARG A 201 26.83 15.51 3.16
N ALA A 202 26.13 14.79 2.26
CA ALA A 202 26.23 15.02 0.83
C ALA A 202 25.49 16.29 0.36
N ASN A 203 24.35 16.58 0.96
CA ASN A 203 23.46 17.69 0.55
C ASN A 203 22.76 18.32 1.77
N PRO A 204 23.46 19.12 2.58
CA PRO A 204 22.90 19.75 3.77
C PRO A 204 21.69 20.63 3.46
N GLY A 205 20.65 20.57 4.32
CA GLY A 205 19.41 21.32 4.15
C GLY A 205 18.47 20.78 3.07
N ARG A 206 18.78 19.65 2.47
CA ARG A 206 17.98 19.03 1.40
C ARG A 206 16.55 18.72 1.85
N TRP A 207 16.39 18.05 2.98
CA TRP A 207 15.08 17.62 3.47
C TRP A 207 14.20 18.80 3.83
N THR A 208 14.78 19.85 4.40
CA THR A 208 14.09 21.10 4.69
C THR A 208 13.59 21.76 3.40
N ARG A 209 14.40 21.75 2.33
CA ARG A 209 13.98 22.28 1.01
C ARG A 209 12.89 21.44 0.39
N VAL A 210 12.98 20.09 0.42
CA VAL A 210 11.94 19.20 -0.07
C VAL A 210 10.63 19.44 0.68
N ALA A 211 10.65 19.45 2.01
CA ALA A 211 9.47 19.71 2.83
C ALA A 211 8.83 21.08 2.53
N ALA A 212 9.64 22.12 2.30
CA ALA A 212 9.15 23.46 1.97
C ALA A 212 8.50 23.53 0.57
N GLY A 213 8.90 22.67 -0.36
CA GLY A 213 8.33 22.59 -1.71
C GLY A 213 7.02 21.82 -1.79
N LEU A 214 6.71 20.99 -0.79
CA LEU A 214 5.53 20.14 -0.81
C LEU A 214 4.25 20.92 -0.52
N ARG A 215 3.26 20.76 -1.37
CA ARG A 215 1.90 21.31 -1.24
C ARG A 215 0.96 20.37 -0.49
N GLY A 216 1.27 19.07 -0.44
CA GLY A 216 0.50 18.08 0.29
C GLY A 216 0.83 16.65 -0.08
N VAL A 217 0.20 15.73 0.64
CA VAL A 217 0.23 14.29 0.43
C VAL A 217 -1.18 13.72 0.35
N SER A 218 -1.41 12.74 -0.52
CA SER A 218 -2.57 11.86 -0.44
C SER A 218 -2.13 10.48 0.03
N GLU A 219 -2.83 9.92 1.03
CA GLU A 219 -2.48 8.67 1.70
C GLU A 219 -3.51 7.59 1.42
N GLU A 220 -3.03 6.42 0.97
CA GLU A 220 -3.85 5.29 0.52
C GLU A 220 -4.35 4.40 1.66
N THR A 221 -3.55 4.20 2.73
CA THR A 221 -3.82 3.12 3.68
C THR A 221 -3.97 3.59 5.12
N THR A 222 -4.72 2.80 5.91
CA THR A 222 -5.01 3.07 7.33
C THR A 222 -3.75 3.35 8.15
N THR A 223 -2.67 2.63 7.92
CA THR A 223 -1.43 2.78 8.70
C THR A 223 -0.76 4.13 8.46
N GLY A 224 -0.67 4.57 7.20
CA GLY A 224 -0.15 5.90 6.87
C GLY A 224 -1.04 7.01 7.39
N VAL A 225 -2.37 6.83 7.32
CA VAL A 225 -3.35 7.75 7.89
C VAL A 225 -3.16 7.92 9.40
N HIS A 226 -2.91 6.83 10.15
CA HIS A 226 -2.62 6.90 11.59
C HIS A 226 -1.36 7.74 11.87
N ARG A 227 -0.29 7.55 11.10
CA ARG A 227 0.95 8.36 11.18
C ARG A 227 0.66 9.84 10.93
N LEU A 228 -0.14 10.17 9.91
CA LEU A 228 -0.52 11.55 9.60
C LEU A 228 -1.33 12.21 10.73
N TYR A 229 -2.31 11.50 11.31
CA TYR A 229 -3.06 11.99 12.46
C TYR A 229 -2.19 12.16 13.70
N GLU A 230 -1.21 11.27 13.93
CA GLU A 230 -0.24 11.42 15.00
C GLU A 230 0.62 12.67 14.81
N MET A 231 1.18 12.87 13.61
CA MET A 231 1.95 14.08 13.27
C MET A 231 1.10 15.35 13.44
N MET A 232 -0.17 15.31 13.04
CA MET A 232 -1.09 16.43 13.21
C MET A 232 -1.34 16.73 14.70
N ARG A 233 -1.63 15.72 15.52
CA ARG A 233 -1.84 15.88 16.97
C ARG A 233 -0.61 16.45 17.69
N ASN A 234 0.57 16.02 17.25
CA ASN A 234 1.85 16.46 17.81
C ASN A 234 2.32 17.81 17.25
N GLY A 235 1.59 18.42 16.29
CA GLY A 235 1.96 19.67 15.65
C GLY A 235 3.22 19.56 14.76
N THR A 236 3.59 18.36 14.33
CA THR A 236 4.79 18.08 13.51
C THR A 236 4.49 17.89 12.05
N LEU A 237 3.22 17.85 11.64
CA LEU A 237 2.83 17.70 10.22
C LEU A 237 3.29 18.93 9.41
N LEU A 238 4.10 18.71 8.39
CA LEU A 238 4.77 19.78 7.65
C LEU A 238 3.94 20.38 6.49
N PHE A 239 2.97 19.64 5.98
CA PHE A 239 2.11 20.00 4.85
C PHE A 239 0.72 19.39 4.99
N PRO A 240 -0.30 19.85 4.24
CA PRO A 240 -1.63 19.24 4.24
C PRO A 240 -1.63 17.79 3.82
N ALA A 241 -2.56 17.00 4.33
CA ALA A 241 -2.75 15.61 3.93
C ALA A 241 -4.21 15.32 3.59
N ILE A 242 -4.46 14.60 2.49
CA ILE A 242 -5.77 14.02 2.17
C ILE A 242 -5.73 12.53 2.46
N ASN A 243 -6.55 12.12 3.41
CA ASN A 243 -6.81 10.73 3.76
C ASN A 243 -7.76 10.13 2.71
N VAL A 244 -7.19 9.46 1.72
CA VAL A 244 -7.96 8.74 0.69
C VAL A 244 -8.53 7.44 1.24
N ASN A 245 -7.85 6.80 2.20
CA ASN A 245 -8.33 5.55 2.80
C ASN A 245 -9.77 5.65 3.32
N ASP A 246 -10.14 6.80 3.92
CA ASP A 246 -11.46 6.99 4.52
C ASP A 246 -12.50 7.57 3.55
N SER A 247 -12.17 7.78 2.28
CA SER A 247 -13.18 7.91 1.23
C SER A 247 -14.03 6.63 1.21
N VAL A 248 -15.36 6.77 1.13
CA VAL A 248 -16.25 5.61 1.25
C VAL A 248 -16.05 4.65 0.07
N THR A 249 -15.85 5.20 -1.13
CA THR A 249 -15.53 4.41 -2.35
C THR A 249 -14.14 3.78 -2.32
N LYS A 250 -13.31 4.09 -1.31
CA LYS A 250 -12.07 3.36 -1.03
C LYS A 250 -12.29 2.36 0.11
N SER A 251 -12.58 2.81 1.34
CA SER A 251 -12.61 1.96 2.52
C SER A 251 -13.66 0.85 2.47
N LYS A 252 -14.85 1.13 1.91
CA LYS A 252 -15.94 0.16 1.79
C LYS A 252 -15.86 -0.71 0.52
N PHE A 253 -14.90 -0.45 -0.36
CA PHE A 253 -14.71 -1.19 -1.61
C PHE A 253 -13.36 -1.90 -1.63
N ASP A 254 -12.25 -1.19 -1.66
CA ASP A 254 -10.90 -1.74 -1.67
C ASP A 254 -10.65 -2.62 -0.44
N ASN A 255 -10.79 -2.07 0.75
CA ASN A 255 -10.47 -2.80 1.98
C ASN A 255 -11.34 -4.04 2.17
N ILE A 256 -12.62 -4.01 1.73
CA ILE A 256 -13.52 -5.17 1.83
C ILE A 256 -13.38 -6.09 0.61
N TYR A 257 -13.73 -5.59 -0.59
CA TYR A 257 -13.83 -6.43 -1.79
C TYR A 257 -12.47 -6.80 -2.35
N GLY A 258 -11.48 -5.90 -2.25
CA GLY A 258 -10.11 -6.17 -2.63
C GLY A 258 -9.50 -7.29 -1.78
N CYS A 259 -9.62 -7.20 -0.45
CA CYS A 259 -9.14 -8.25 0.45
C CYS A 259 -9.95 -9.55 0.33
N ARG A 260 -11.28 -9.46 0.08
CA ARG A 260 -12.12 -10.63 -0.19
C ARG A 260 -11.62 -11.44 -1.38
N HIS A 261 -11.19 -10.77 -2.45
CA HIS A 261 -10.61 -11.41 -3.62
C HIS A 261 -9.19 -11.90 -3.35
N SER A 262 -8.33 -11.03 -2.87
CA SER A 262 -6.88 -11.24 -2.87
C SER A 262 -6.37 -12.15 -1.76
N VAL A 263 -7.06 -12.29 -0.62
CA VAL A 263 -6.67 -13.24 0.42
C VAL A 263 -6.73 -14.68 -0.08
N ILE A 264 -7.77 -15.02 -0.84
CA ILE A 264 -7.93 -16.36 -1.42
C ILE A 264 -6.90 -16.58 -2.53
N ASP A 265 -6.65 -15.59 -3.38
CA ASP A 265 -5.64 -15.67 -4.43
C ASP A 265 -4.24 -15.92 -3.82
N GLY A 266 -3.88 -15.17 -2.77
CA GLY A 266 -2.61 -15.34 -2.06
C GLY A 266 -2.46 -16.72 -1.43
N LEU A 267 -3.48 -17.19 -0.72
CA LEU A 267 -3.48 -18.51 -0.10
C LEU A 267 -3.38 -19.65 -1.13
N ASN A 268 -4.13 -19.58 -2.21
CA ASN A 268 -4.13 -20.60 -3.25
C ASN A 268 -2.80 -20.67 -4.02
N ARG A 269 -2.24 -19.51 -4.40
CA ARG A 269 -0.94 -19.47 -5.10
C ARG A 269 0.22 -19.89 -4.21
N ALA A 270 0.18 -19.54 -2.91
CA ALA A 270 1.21 -19.93 -1.96
C ALA A 270 1.17 -21.43 -1.65
N SER A 271 0.01 -21.98 -1.27
CA SER A 271 -0.01 -23.21 -0.50
C SER A 271 -0.62 -24.42 -1.20
N ASP A 272 -1.42 -24.26 -2.24
CA ASP A 272 -2.20 -25.35 -2.86
C ASP A 272 -3.08 -26.13 -1.85
N VAL A 273 -3.47 -25.50 -0.75
CA VAL A 273 -4.24 -26.11 0.35
C VAL A 273 -5.72 -25.89 0.12
N MET A 274 -6.50 -26.97 0.15
CA MET A 274 -7.97 -26.88 0.11
C MET A 274 -8.48 -26.22 1.40
N LEU A 275 -9.13 -25.06 1.27
CA LEU A 275 -9.65 -24.29 2.40
C LEU A 275 -10.95 -24.85 2.98
N SER A 276 -11.74 -25.56 2.16
CA SER A 276 -13.00 -26.14 2.60
C SER A 276 -12.81 -27.12 3.77
N GLY A 277 -13.61 -26.96 4.81
CA GLY A 277 -13.55 -27.78 6.02
C GLY A 277 -12.47 -27.41 7.03
N LYS A 278 -11.50 -26.57 6.67
CA LYS A 278 -10.47 -26.08 7.60
C LYS A 278 -11.02 -25.05 8.58
N VAL A 279 -10.37 -24.92 9.73
CA VAL A 279 -10.60 -23.82 10.67
C VAL A 279 -9.68 -22.68 10.31
N ALA A 280 -10.26 -21.54 9.95
CA ALA A 280 -9.51 -20.32 9.62
C ALA A 280 -9.81 -19.23 10.66
N VAL A 281 -8.75 -18.66 11.23
CA VAL A 281 -8.82 -17.54 12.17
C VAL A 281 -8.52 -16.25 11.42
N VAL A 282 -9.39 -15.25 11.57
CA VAL A 282 -9.16 -13.89 11.08
C VAL A 282 -9.01 -12.98 12.29
N CYS A 283 -7.81 -12.44 12.46
CA CYS A 283 -7.51 -11.50 13.54
C CYS A 283 -7.83 -10.07 13.09
N GLY A 284 -8.88 -9.50 13.69
CA GLY A 284 -9.46 -8.20 13.33
C GLY A 284 -10.71 -8.34 12.46
N TYR A 285 -11.74 -7.50 12.73
CA TYR A 285 -12.98 -7.44 11.99
C TYR A 285 -13.34 -6.01 11.56
N GLY A 286 -12.31 -5.22 11.25
CA GLY A 286 -12.42 -3.99 10.46
C GLY A 286 -12.79 -4.32 9.00
N GLU A 287 -12.70 -3.36 8.11
CA GLU A 287 -13.12 -3.56 6.70
C GLU A 287 -12.31 -4.68 6.01
N VAL A 288 -11.00 -4.75 6.24
CA VAL A 288 -10.12 -5.81 5.73
C VAL A 288 -10.53 -7.18 6.29
N GLY A 289 -10.68 -7.29 7.61
CA GLY A 289 -11.07 -8.54 8.27
C GLY A 289 -12.44 -9.04 7.84
N LYS A 290 -13.41 -8.14 7.63
CA LYS A 290 -14.74 -8.48 7.07
C LYS A 290 -14.61 -9.13 5.70
N GLY A 291 -13.80 -8.54 4.82
CA GLY A 291 -13.55 -9.11 3.49
C GLY A 291 -12.92 -10.49 3.57
N CYS A 292 -11.88 -10.67 4.39
CA CYS A 292 -11.19 -11.94 4.58
C CYS A 292 -12.13 -13.03 5.16
N ALA A 293 -12.86 -12.71 6.23
CA ALA A 293 -13.77 -13.66 6.87
C ALA A 293 -14.86 -14.15 5.91
N GLN A 294 -15.46 -13.24 5.15
CA GLN A 294 -16.47 -13.58 4.15
C GLN A 294 -15.91 -14.44 3.02
N ALA A 295 -14.69 -14.14 2.56
CA ALA A 295 -14.02 -14.91 1.51
C ALA A 295 -13.72 -16.35 1.96
N LEU A 296 -13.11 -16.50 3.12
CA LEU A 296 -12.79 -17.81 3.70
C LEU A 296 -14.03 -18.65 3.95
N ARG A 297 -15.12 -18.04 4.48
CA ARG A 297 -16.44 -18.71 4.61
C ARG A 297 -17.00 -19.11 3.24
N GLY A 298 -16.85 -18.25 2.23
CA GLY A 298 -17.25 -18.54 0.85
C GLY A 298 -16.51 -19.74 0.22
N GLN A 299 -15.29 -20.02 0.67
CA GLN A 299 -14.53 -21.21 0.31
C GLN A 299 -14.88 -22.46 1.16
N GLY A 300 -15.84 -22.36 2.05
CA GLY A 300 -16.27 -23.46 2.91
C GLY A 300 -15.39 -23.68 4.15
N ALA A 301 -14.57 -22.71 4.53
CA ALA A 301 -13.85 -22.74 5.79
C ALA A 301 -14.79 -22.45 6.99
N ARG A 302 -14.45 -23.01 8.15
CA ARG A 302 -15.06 -22.68 9.44
C ARG A 302 -14.29 -21.49 10.01
N VAL A 303 -14.90 -20.30 9.92
CA VAL A 303 -14.19 -19.06 10.27
C VAL A 303 -14.43 -18.68 11.71
N VAL A 304 -13.34 -18.36 12.43
CA VAL A 304 -13.31 -17.75 13.74
C VAL A 304 -12.71 -16.35 13.61
N VAL A 305 -13.33 -15.38 14.25
CA VAL A 305 -12.84 -13.99 14.28
C VAL A 305 -12.26 -13.68 15.66
N THR A 306 -11.16 -12.98 15.73
CA THR A 306 -10.66 -12.36 16.97
C THR A 306 -10.76 -10.85 16.85
N GLU A 307 -11.23 -10.16 17.89
CA GLU A 307 -11.49 -8.73 17.83
C GLU A 307 -11.42 -8.08 19.22
N ILE A 308 -10.92 -6.85 19.29
CA ILE A 308 -10.86 -6.03 20.51
C ILE A 308 -11.98 -5.02 20.61
N ASP A 309 -12.52 -4.55 19.46
CA ASP A 309 -13.63 -3.60 19.41
C ASP A 309 -14.96 -4.35 19.63
N PRO A 310 -15.71 -4.03 20.69
CA PRO A 310 -16.96 -4.72 20.99
C PRO A 310 -18.02 -4.51 19.91
N ILE A 311 -18.00 -3.43 19.14
CA ILE A 311 -18.93 -3.17 18.04
C ILE A 311 -18.61 -4.11 16.87
N CYS A 312 -17.32 -4.20 16.46
CA CYS A 312 -16.90 -5.11 15.41
C CYS A 312 -17.10 -6.57 15.81
N ALA A 313 -16.83 -6.94 17.07
CA ALA A 313 -17.09 -8.28 17.59
C ALA A 313 -18.58 -8.64 17.55
N LEU A 314 -19.45 -7.69 17.93
CA LEU A 314 -20.90 -7.88 17.84
C LEU A 314 -21.35 -8.05 16.37
N GLN A 315 -20.83 -7.25 15.44
CA GLN A 315 -21.12 -7.40 14.01
C GLN A 315 -20.71 -8.79 13.50
N ALA A 316 -19.49 -9.26 13.85
CA ALA A 316 -19.02 -10.59 13.46
C ALA A 316 -19.97 -11.68 13.97
N THR A 317 -20.41 -11.57 15.23
CA THR A 317 -21.37 -12.53 15.84
C THR A 317 -22.73 -12.50 15.14
N MET A 318 -23.24 -11.31 14.82
CA MET A 318 -24.53 -11.16 14.10
C MET A 318 -24.46 -11.70 12.67
N GLU A 319 -23.28 -11.70 12.04
CA GLU A 319 -23.05 -12.32 10.74
C GLU A 319 -22.79 -13.83 10.82
N GLY A 320 -22.86 -14.41 12.01
CA GLY A 320 -22.77 -15.86 12.26
C GLY A 320 -21.33 -16.38 12.35
N PHE A 321 -20.35 -15.54 12.61
CA PHE A 321 -19.00 -15.97 12.93
C PHE A 321 -18.85 -16.25 14.44
N GLN A 322 -18.07 -17.27 14.78
CA GLN A 322 -17.60 -17.43 16.14
C GLN A 322 -16.60 -16.33 16.44
N VAL A 323 -16.75 -15.66 17.60
CA VAL A 323 -15.74 -14.71 18.12
C VAL A 323 -15.05 -15.36 19.33
N ALA A 324 -13.72 -15.42 19.29
CA ALA A 324 -12.89 -16.05 20.32
C ALA A 324 -11.53 -15.33 20.43
N THR A 325 -10.69 -15.72 21.36
CA THR A 325 -9.29 -15.27 21.40
C THR A 325 -8.41 -16.19 20.56
N VAL A 326 -7.22 -15.72 20.16
CA VAL A 326 -6.22 -16.57 19.48
C VAL A 326 -5.89 -17.79 20.34
N ASP A 327 -5.74 -17.59 21.66
CA ASP A 327 -5.38 -18.65 22.60
C ASP A 327 -6.44 -19.76 22.71
N ASP A 328 -7.72 -19.44 22.51
CA ASP A 328 -8.80 -20.44 22.53
C ASP A 328 -8.75 -21.40 21.34
N VAL A 329 -8.17 -20.98 20.22
CA VAL A 329 -8.23 -21.71 18.93
C VAL A 329 -6.85 -22.09 18.38
N VAL A 330 -5.77 -21.64 19.00
CA VAL A 330 -4.40 -21.77 18.50
C VAL A 330 -3.98 -23.21 18.19
N SER A 331 -4.42 -24.19 19.00
CA SER A 331 -4.10 -25.62 18.83
C SER A 331 -5.02 -26.36 17.86
N THR A 332 -6.09 -25.71 17.40
CA THR A 332 -7.14 -26.37 16.57
C THR A 332 -7.27 -25.77 15.18
N ALA A 333 -6.86 -24.54 14.98
CA ALA A 333 -6.96 -23.85 13.71
C ALA A 333 -5.87 -24.25 12.72
N ASP A 334 -6.20 -24.19 11.44
CA ASP A 334 -5.35 -24.59 10.31
C ASP A 334 -4.73 -23.37 9.61
N VAL A 335 -5.43 -22.23 9.61
CA VAL A 335 -5.03 -21.00 8.91
C VAL A 335 -5.25 -19.80 9.82
N PHE A 336 -4.26 -18.92 9.90
CA PHE A 336 -4.33 -17.66 10.65
C PHE A 336 -4.03 -16.49 9.72
N ILE A 337 -4.95 -15.52 9.65
CA ILE A 337 -4.83 -14.31 8.84
C ILE A 337 -4.93 -13.09 9.76
N THR A 338 -3.88 -12.30 9.84
CA THR A 338 -3.90 -11.03 10.60
C THR A 338 -4.30 -9.85 9.73
N ALA A 339 -5.13 -8.96 10.28
CA ALA A 339 -5.74 -7.83 9.58
C ALA A 339 -6.05 -6.66 10.53
N THR A 340 -5.19 -6.40 11.52
CA THR A 340 -5.46 -5.46 12.62
C THR A 340 -4.75 -4.12 12.49
N GLY A 341 -3.64 -4.07 11.74
CA GLY A 341 -2.73 -2.93 11.71
C GLY A 341 -1.98 -2.71 13.04
N ASN A 342 -2.00 -3.69 13.96
CA ASN A 342 -1.32 -3.65 15.25
C ASN A 342 0.01 -4.42 15.20
N LYS A 343 0.64 -4.69 16.31
CA LYS A 343 1.86 -5.49 16.39
C LYS A 343 1.67 -6.72 17.29
N ASP A 344 2.48 -7.76 17.06
CA ASP A 344 2.54 -8.98 17.89
C ASP A 344 1.16 -9.61 18.11
N VAL A 345 0.30 -9.56 17.10
CA VAL A 345 -1.07 -10.14 17.13
C VAL A 345 -0.97 -11.67 17.19
N ILE A 346 0.02 -12.23 16.50
CA ILE A 346 0.42 -13.63 16.61
C ILE A 346 1.86 -13.67 17.10
N THR A 347 2.05 -14.12 18.33
CA THR A 347 3.35 -14.21 18.98
C THR A 347 4.05 -15.53 18.67
N VAL A 348 5.39 -15.58 18.86
CA VAL A 348 6.14 -16.83 18.73
C VAL A 348 5.66 -17.89 19.73
N ALA A 349 5.24 -17.50 20.95
CA ALA A 349 4.69 -18.41 21.94
C ALA A 349 3.37 -19.06 21.48
N GLN A 350 2.57 -18.36 20.71
CA GLN A 350 1.36 -18.91 20.08
C GLN A 350 1.72 -19.82 18.91
N MET A 351 2.64 -19.40 18.02
CA MET A 351 3.12 -20.23 16.91
C MET A 351 3.68 -21.58 17.38
N ALA A 352 4.37 -21.60 18.51
CA ALA A 352 4.89 -22.84 19.14
C ALA A 352 3.80 -23.81 19.63
N ARG A 353 2.52 -23.38 19.70
CA ARG A 353 1.37 -24.21 20.11
C ARG A 353 0.39 -24.50 18.96
N MET A 354 0.66 -23.98 17.76
CA MET A 354 -0.19 -24.22 16.60
C MET A 354 -0.14 -25.68 16.15
N LYS A 355 -1.11 -26.08 15.37
CA LYS A 355 -1.07 -27.39 14.70
C LYS A 355 0.16 -27.47 13.77
N ASP A 356 0.67 -28.67 13.60
CA ASP A 356 1.68 -28.92 12.58
C ASP A 356 1.18 -28.48 11.20
N LYS A 357 2.04 -27.74 10.47
CA LYS A 357 1.73 -27.13 9.15
C LYS A 357 0.60 -26.10 9.19
N ALA A 358 0.32 -25.48 10.33
CA ALA A 358 -0.59 -24.31 10.35
C ALA A 358 -0.03 -23.20 9.46
N ILE A 359 -0.89 -22.59 8.65
CA ILE A 359 -0.54 -21.50 7.74
C ILE A 359 -0.74 -20.18 8.49
N VAL A 360 0.27 -19.33 8.49
CA VAL A 360 0.26 -17.99 9.11
C VAL A 360 0.55 -16.95 8.05
N GLY A 361 -0.37 -16.04 7.85
CA GLY A 361 -0.23 -14.96 6.87
C GLY A 361 -0.81 -13.64 7.40
N ASN A 362 -0.26 -12.55 6.89
CA ASN A 362 -0.70 -11.20 7.20
C ASN A 362 -1.28 -10.54 5.95
N ILE A 363 -2.33 -9.77 6.11
CA ILE A 363 -2.92 -8.92 5.07
C ILE A 363 -3.00 -7.45 5.51
N GLY A 364 -2.51 -7.15 6.72
CA GLY A 364 -2.24 -5.78 7.18
C GLY A 364 -1.02 -5.20 6.49
N HIS A 365 -0.90 -3.88 6.48
CA HIS A 365 0.10 -3.18 5.67
C HIS A 365 1.56 -3.53 6.04
N PHE A 366 1.89 -3.59 7.34
CA PHE A 366 3.24 -3.88 7.83
C PHE A 366 3.39 -5.33 8.32
N ASP A 367 4.65 -5.77 8.43
CA ASP A 367 5.05 -7.13 8.83
C ASP A 367 5.10 -7.36 10.34
N ASN A 368 4.72 -6.40 11.16
CA ASN A 368 4.83 -6.46 12.62
C ASN A 368 3.64 -7.13 13.33
N GLU A 369 2.59 -7.54 12.60
CA GLU A 369 1.46 -8.27 13.20
C GLU A 369 1.82 -9.71 13.60
N ILE A 370 2.81 -10.30 12.92
CA ILE A 370 3.35 -11.62 13.22
C ILE A 370 4.75 -11.45 13.81
N ASP A 371 5.01 -12.01 14.98
CA ASP A 371 6.30 -11.92 15.67
C ASP A 371 7.39 -12.72 14.94
N MET A 372 7.81 -12.24 13.78
CA MET A 372 8.88 -12.84 12.99
C MET A 372 10.24 -12.70 13.67
N ALA A 373 10.47 -11.63 14.43
CA ALA A 373 11.71 -11.42 15.17
C ALA A 373 11.88 -12.45 16.30
N GLY A 374 10.80 -12.72 17.04
CA GLY A 374 10.76 -13.77 18.05
C GLY A 374 10.92 -15.16 17.43
N LEU A 375 10.27 -15.41 16.28
CA LEU A 375 10.37 -16.69 15.58
C LEU A 375 11.80 -16.95 15.11
N LYS A 376 12.48 -15.98 14.49
CA LYS A 376 13.89 -16.07 14.06
C LYS A 376 14.85 -16.33 15.22
N LYS A 377 14.54 -15.84 16.43
CA LYS A 377 15.36 -16.00 17.65
C LYS A 377 14.97 -17.21 18.50
N TYR A 378 13.92 -17.97 18.12
CA TYR A 378 13.46 -19.10 18.91
C TYR A 378 14.53 -20.19 18.99
N PRO A 379 14.90 -20.68 20.20
CA PRO A 379 15.99 -21.65 20.36
C PRO A 379 15.75 -22.93 19.57
N GLY A 380 16.67 -23.28 18.68
CA GLY A 380 16.61 -24.50 17.89
C GLY A 380 15.65 -24.48 16.69
N ILE A 381 15.07 -23.33 16.36
CA ILE A 381 14.23 -23.18 15.16
C ILE A 381 15.06 -23.44 13.89
N ARG A 382 14.45 -24.05 12.90
CA ARG A 382 15.04 -24.24 11.56
C ARG A 382 14.07 -23.71 10.52
N THR A 383 14.59 -23.09 9.47
CA THR A 383 13.79 -22.56 8.36
C THR A 383 14.09 -23.34 7.09
N VAL A 384 13.05 -23.65 6.33
CA VAL A 384 13.14 -24.25 5.00
C VAL A 384 12.32 -23.39 4.04
N ASN A 385 12.98 -22.77 3.08
CA ASN A 385 12.25 -22.08 2.00
C ASN A 385 11.66 -23.13 1.06
N ILE A 386 10.32 -23.16 0.98
CA ILE A 386 9.59 -24.09 0.09
C ILE A 386 9.60 -23.54 -1.34
N LYS A 387 9.31 -22.26 -1.49
CA LYS A 387 9.36 -21.46 -2.71
C LYS A 387 9.36 -19.98 -2.34
N PRO A 388 9.58 -19.04 -3.26
CA PRO A 388 9.54 -17.63 -2.96
C PRO A 388 8.30 -17.22 -2.13
N GLN A 389 8.49 -16.51 -1.04
CA GLN A 389 7.49 -16.03 -0.08
C GLN A 389 6.66 -17.14 0.61
N TYR A 390 7.21 -18.34 0.74
CA TYR A 390 6.56 -19.46 1.42
C TYR A 390 7.61 -20.27 2.19
N ASP A 391 7.70 -20.03 3.49
CA ASP A 391 8.71 -20.60 4.37
C ASP A 391 8.10 -21.52 5.43
N GLU A 392 8.73 -22.66 5.64
CA GLU A 392 8.44 -23.55 6.75
C GLU A 392 9.40 -23.29 7.91
N TRP A 393 8.84 -23.05 9.09
CA TRP A 393 9.56 -22.83 10.34
C TRP A 393 9.35 -24.03 11.25
N ILE A 394 10.39 -24.83 11.45
CA ILE A 394 10.36 -26.12 12.17
C ILE A 394 10.85 -25.92 13.57
N PHE A 395 9.99 -26.18 14.56
CA PHE A 395 10.30 -26.13 15.97
C PHE A 395 11.11 -27.35 16.44
N PRO A 396 11.80 -27.30 17.60
CA PRO A 396 12.65 -28.40 18.10
C PRO A 396 11.92 -29.72 18.35
N ASP A 397 10.62 -29.69 18.63
CA ASP A 397 9.77 -30.87 18.83
C ASP A 397 9.34 -31.55 17.52
N GLY A 398 9.66 -30.91 16.38
CA GLY A 398 9.40 -31.43 15.04
C GLY A 398 8.12 -30.90 14.37
N HIS A 399 7.21 -30.23 15.12
CA HIS A 399 6.09 -29.54 14.48
C HIS A 399 6.58 -28.27 13.77
N SER A 400 5.79 -27.75 12.85
CA SER A 400 6.17 -26.59 12.07
C SER A 400 4.99 -25.68 11.76
N VAL A 401 5.27 -24.42 11.43
CA VAL A 401 4.32 -23.47 10.87
C VAL A 401 4.78 -23.00 9.49
N LEU A 402 3.83 -22.67 8.65
CA LEU A 402 4.06 -22.21 7.28
C LEU A 402 3.77 -20.71 7.22
N VAL A 403 4.81 -19.89 7.09
CA VAL A 403 4.68 -18.42 7.09
C VAL A 403 4.69 -17.91 5.65
N LEU A 404 3.71 -17.09 5.32
CA LEU A 404 3.55 -16.47 4.01
C LEU A 404 4.22 -15.09 3.98
N ALA A 405 4.94 -14.80 2.89
CA ALA A 405 5.56 -13.51 2.59
C ALA A 405 6.40 -12.94 3.76
N GLU A 406 7.03 -13.81 4.56
CA GLU A 406 7.81 -13.42 5.75
C GLU A 406 7.02 -12.54 6.75
N GLY A 407 5.71 -12.75 6.88
CA GLY A 407 4.82 -11.94 7.70
C GLY A 407 4.34 -10.63 7.05
N ARG A 408 4.78 -10.32 5.84
CA ARG A 408 4.33 -9.17 5.05
C ARG A 408 3.00 -9.47 4.35
N LEU A 409 2.49 -8.53 3.54
CA LEU A 409 1.25 -8.66 2.77
C LEU A 409 1.25 -9.92 1.89
N LEU A 410 0.51 -10.96 2.30
CA LEU A 410 0.43 -12.23 1.58
C LEU A 410 -0.21 -12.09 0.19
N ASN A 411 -1.17 -11.19 0.03
CA ASN A 411 -1.89 -10.98 -1.22
C ASN A 411 -1.01 -10.36 -2.33
N LEU A 412 0.00 -9.59 -1.96
CA LEU A 412 0.98 -9.00 -2.88
C LEU A 412 2.28 -9.82 -2.95
N GLY A 413 2.74 -10.34 -1.81
CA GLY A 413 3.94 -11.18 -1.76
C GLY A 413 3.75 -12.49 -2.50
N CYS A 414 2.65 -13.19 -2.24
CA CYS A 414 2.35 -14.51 -2.82
C CYS A 414 1.49 -14.45 -4.10
N ALA A 415 0.84 -13.31 -4.38
CA ALA A 415 -0.06 -13.16 -5.53
C ALA A 415 0.12 -11.80 -6.22
N THR A 416 -0.94 -11.23 -6.76
CA THR A 416 -0.91 -10.01 -7.58
C THR A 416 -1.65 -8.82 -6.95
N GLY A 417 -2.11 -8.96 -5.70
CA GLY A 417 -2.81 -7.92 -4.98
C GLY A 417 -4.28 -7.77 -5.35
N HIS A 418 -4.82 -6.59 -5.19
CA HIS A 418 -6.23 -6.30 -5.43
C HIS A 418 -6.55 -6.22 -6.93
N PRO A 419 -7.76 -6.65 -7.36
CA PRO A 419 -8.16 -6.66 -8.76
C PRO A 419 -8.37 -5.24 -9.31
N SER A 420 -8.19 -5.10 -10.63
CA SER A 420 -8.21 -3.81 -11.33
C SER A 420 -9.48 -2.99 -11.08
N PHE A 421 -10.66 -3.62 -11.05
CA PHE A 421 -11.91 -2.91 -10.87
C PHE A 421 -12.00 -2.17 -9.50
N VAL A 422 -11.56 -2.83 -8.41
CA VAL A 422 -11.59 -2.18 -7.10
C VAL A 422 -10.51 -1.12 -6.97
N MET A 423 -9.33 -1.37 -7.56
CA MET A 423 -8.26 -0.37 -7.60
C MET A 423 -8.62 0.85 -8.45
N SER A 424 -9.50 0.70 -9.44
CA SER A 424 -10.06 1.85 -10.15
C SER A 424 -10.76 2.83 -9.22
N ALA A 425 -11.51 2.34 -8.22
CA ALA A 425 -12.16 3.21 -7.24
C ALA A 425 -11.14 3.95 -6.35
N SER A 426 -10.18 3.23 -5.78
CA SER A 426 -9.12 3.82 -4.95
C SER A 426 -8.31 4.85 -5.73
N PHE A 427 -7.85 4.50 -6.92
CA PHE A 427 -7.00 5.36 -7.73
C PHE A 427 -7.74 6.55 -8.34
N SER A 428 -9.06 6.44 -8.58
CA SER A 428 -9.87 7.61 -8.92
C SER A 428 -9.91 8.62 -7.76
N ASN A 429 -10.01 8.16 -6.52
CA ASN A 429 -9.89 9.01 -5.34
C ASN A 429 -8.50 9.66 -5.24
N GLN A 430 -7.41 8.89 -5.54
CA GLN A 430 -6.05 9.43 -5.56
C GLN A 430 -5.88 10.54 -6.61
N VAL A 431 -6.34 10.32 -7.83
CA VAL A 431 -6.28 11.34 -8.89
C VAL A 431 -7.00 12.61 -8.46
N LEU A 432 -8.22 12.49 -7.92
CA LEU A 432 -8.99 13.63 -7.45
C LEU A 432 -8.32 14.33 -6.27
N ALA A 433 -7.70 13.60 -5.34
CA ALA A 433 -6.94 14.16 -4.23
C ALA A 433 -5.71 14.93 -4.71
N GLN A 434 -4.98 14.40 -5.69
CA GLN A 434 -3.82 15.08 -6.27
C GLN A 434 -4.22 16.36 -7.01
N ILE A 435 -5.33 16.34 -7.77
CA ILE A 435 -5.89 17.54 -8.42
C ILE A 435 -6.28 18.58 -7.36
N GLU A 436 -6.98 18.17 -6.29
CA GLU A 436 -7.41 19.08 -5.22
C GLU A 436 -6.21 19.72 -4.51
N LEU A 437 -5.20 18.95 -4.14
CA LEU A 437 -3.97 19.45 -3.52
C LEU A 437 -3.16 20.35 -4.45
N HIS A 438 -3.14 20.06 -5.76
CA HIS A 438 -2.40 20.85 -6.73
C HIS A 438 -3.05 22.21 -6.98
N LEU A 439 -4.36 22.21 -7.26
CA LEU A 439 -5.07 23.43 -7.65
C LEU A 439 -5.50 24.32 -6.47
N HIS A 440 -5.73 23.69 -5.30
CA HIS A 440 -6.35 24.36 -4.17
C HIS A 440 -5.51 24.30 -2.89
N ALA A 441 -4.19 24.08 -2.98
CA ALA A 441 -3.29 23.98 -1.81
C ALA A 441 -3.48 25.10 -0.79
N GLY A 442 -3.74 26.33 -1.22
CA GLY A 442 -3.98 27.48 -0.35
C GLY A 442 -5.25 27.41 0.52
N ARG A 443 -6.13 26.44 0.27
CA ARG A 443 -7.35 26.21 1.07
C ARG A 443 -7.10 25.27 2.26
N TYR A 444 -5.98 24.56 2.25
CA TYR A 444 -5.66 23.52 3.22
C TYR A 444 -4.59 23.97 4.19
N GLU A 445 -4.91 23.93 5.46
CA GLU A 445 -3.94 24.06 6.55
C GLU A 445 -3.17 22.74 6.72
N LYS A 446 -2.10 22.73 7.53
CA LYS A 446 -1.34 21.52 7.89
C LYS A 446 -2.17 20.61 8.78
N LYS A 447 -3.17 19.96 8.19
CA LYS A 447 -4.13 19.04 8.84
C LYS A 447 -4.42 17.87 7.91
N VAL A 448 -5.06 16.86 8.46
CA VAL A 448 -5.56 15.70 7.71
C VAL A 448 -7.01 15.96 7.34
N TYR A 449 -7.34 15.79 6.05
CA TYR A 449 -8.66 15.99 5.48
C TYR A 449 -9.12 14.70 4.78
N THR A 450 -10.42 14.52 4.62
CA THR A 450 -11.00 13.53 3.70
C THR A 450 -11.48 14.23 2.43
N LEU A 451 -11.58 13.50 1.32
CA LEU A 451 -12.16 14.04 0.11
C LEU A 451 -13.62 14.48 0.34
N PRO A 452 -14.05 15.62 -0.24
CA PRO A 452 -15.44 16.06 -0.19
C PRO A 452 -16.40 14.98 -0.71
N LYS A 453 -17.58 14.85 -0.07
CA LYS A 453 -18.58 13.81 -0.37
C LYS A 453 -19.01 13.78 -1.84
N HIS A 454 -19.11 14.92 -2.50
CA HIS A 454 -19.47 14.98 -3.91
C HIS A 454 -18.43 14.34 -4.84
N LEU A 455 -17.15 14.36 -4.46
CA LEU A 455 -16.07 13.66 -5.19
C LEU A 455 -16.11 12.16 -4.96
N ASP A 456 -16.39 11.73 -3.72
CA ASP A 456 -16.59 10.33 -3.37
C ASP A 456 -17.78 9.72 -4.14
N GLU A 457 -18.93 10.44 -4.20
CA GLU A 457 -20.08 10.03 -5.04
C GLU A 457 -19.76 10.05 -6.53
N LYS A 458 -18.94 10.99 -7.00
CA LYS A 458 -18.47 11.01 -8.41
C LYS A 458 -17.75 9.72 -8.74
N VAL A 459 -16.82 9.28 -7.90
CA VAL A 459 -16.09 8.01 -8.08
C VAL A 459 -17.09 6.84 -8.21
N ALA A 460 -18.07 6.73 -7.31
CA ALA A 460 -19.09 5.68 -7.41
C ALA A 460 -19.83 5.72 -8.74
N ARG A 461 -20.29 6.90 -9.19
CA ARG A 461 -21.02 7.07 -10.47
C ARG A 461 -20.22 6.62 -11.68
N LEU A 462 -18.89 6.90 -11.72
CA LEU A 462 -18.02 6.49 -12.80
C LEU A 462 -17.92 4.97 -12.99
N HIS A 463 -18.20 4.18 -11.93
CA HIS A 463 -18.14 2.71 -11.97
C HIS A 463 -19.47 2.03 -12.31
N LEU A 464 -20.61 2.69 -12.04
CA LEU A 464 -21.94 2.08 -12.17
C LEU A 464 -22.25 1.64 -13.61
N GLY A 465 -21.86 2.41 -14.59
CA GLY A 465 -22.10 2.13 -16.00
C GLY A 465 -21.48 0.81 -16.46
N LYS A 466 -20.25 0.51 -16.02
CA LYS A 466 -19.52 -0.75 -16.32
C LYS A 466 -20.27 -1.98 -15.78
N LEU A 467 -20.95 -1.82 -14.63
CA LEU A 467 -21.73 -2.87 -14.00
C LEU A 467 -23.17 -2.97 -14.49
N GLY A 468 -23.58 -2.11 -15.44
CA GLY A 468 -24.95 -2.07 -15.94
C GLY A 468 -25.96 -1.55 -14.91
N ALA A 469 -25.50 -0.93 -13.82
CA ALA A 469 -26.37 -0.41 -12.77
C ALA A 469 -27.04 0.90 -13.20
N ARG A 470 -28.31 1.07 -12.83
CA ARG A 470 -29.12 2.25 -13.11
C ARG A 470 -29.64 2.84 -11.80
N LEU A 471 -29.36 4.10 -11.55
CA LEU A 471 -29.84 4.81 -10.37
C LEU A 471 -31.29 5.26 -10.58
N THR A 472 -32.10 5.14 -9.51
CA THR A 472 -33.39 5.82 -9.43
C THR A 472 -33.16 7.32 -9.33
N GLN A 473 -33.94 8.10 -10.04
CA GLN A 473 -33.92 9.56 -9.97
C GLN A 473 -35.00 10.06 -9.01
N LEU A 474 -34.63 11.00 -8.14
CA LEU A 474 -35.55 11.66 -7.26
C LEU A 474 -36.40 12.66 -8.03
N THR A 475 -37.72 12.67 -7.77
CA THR A 475 -38.54 13.83 -8.18
C THR A 475 -38.21 15.04 -7.31
N PRO A 476 -38.52 16.27 -7.77
CA PRO A 476 -38.32 17.47 -6.93
C PRO A 476 -38.98 17.38 -5.55
N ASP A 477 -40.18 16.83 -5.48
CA ASP A 477 -40.93 16.64 -4.24
C ASP A 477 -40.22 15.66 -3.28
N GLN A 478 -39.69 14.55 -3.82
CA GLN A 478 -38.92 13.59 -3.04
C GLN A 478 -37.62 14.18 -2.53
N ALA A 479 -36.90 14.89 -3.36
CA ALA A 479 -35.66 15.57 -2.98
C ALA A 479 -35.91 16.61 -1.86
N SER A 480 -36.97 17.43 -2.04
CA SER A 480 -37.41 18.41 -1.03
C SER A 480 -37.81 17.73 0.29
N TYR A 481 -38.55 16.63 0.22
CA TYR A 481 -39.02 15.88 1.43
C TYR A 481 -37.87 15.38 2.30
N ILE A 482 -36.78 14.88 1.68
CA ILE A 482 -35.61 14.38 2.40
C ILE A 482 -34.49 15.42 2.57
N GLY A 483 -34.67 16.63 2.07
CA GLY A 483 -33.77 17.76 2.24
C GLY A 483 -32.41 17.61 1.53
N VAL A 484 -32.40 16.99 0.33
CA VAL A 484 -31.19 16.85 -0.50
C VAL A 484 -31.39 17.45 -1.89
N ALA A 485 -30.30 17.72 -2.60
CA ALA A 485 -30.40 18.05 -4.02
C ALA A 485 -30.77 16.79 -4.83
N SER A 486 -31.46 16.95 -5.97
CA SER A 486 -31.90 15.84 -6.80
C SER A 486 -30.74 14.98 -7.38
N ASP A 487 -29.57 15.56 -7.50
CA ASP A 487 -28.35 14.96 -8.03
C ASP A 487 -27.27 14.66 -6.98
N GLY A 488 -27.59 14.90 -5.68
CA GLY A 488 -26.69 14.63 -4.56
C GLY A 488 -25.89 15.84 -4.08
N PRO A 489 -25.00 15.69 -3.11
CA PRO A 489 -24.75 14.45 -2.35
C PRO A 489 -25.95 14.03 -1.50
N TYR A 490 -26.23 12.73 -1.43
CA TYR A 490 -27.41 12.20 -0.72
C TYR A 490 -27.22 11.96 0.75
N LYS A 491 -25.98 12.03 1.22
CA LYS A 491 -25.61 11.88 2.64
C LYS A 491 -24.71 13.04 3.07
N PRO A 492 -24.76 13.44 4.36
CA PRO A 492 -23.90 14.47 4.89
C PRO A 492 -22.42 14.04 4.90
N GLU A 493 -21.51 15.02 4.97
CA GLU A 493 -20.05 14.82 4.91
C GLU A 493 -19.52 13.76 5.91
N HIS A 494 -20.10 13.71 7.12
CA HIS A 494 -19.67 12.79 8.18
C HIS A 494 -20.18 11.34 8.03
N TYR A 495 -21.10 11.08 7.10
CA TYR A 495 -21.69 9.74 6.96
C TYR A 495 -20.72 8.77 6.26
N ARG A 496 -20.52 7.58 6.82
CA ARG A 496 -19.52 6.59 6.38
C ARG A 496 -20.09 5.23 5.92
N TYR A 497 -21.40 5.11 5.68
CA TYR A 497 -22.09 3.91 5.18
C TYR A 497 -21.91 2.63 6.01
#